data_270b7bb5bef0667f7be897563ef5126c
#
_entry.id   270b7bb5bef0667f7be897563ef5126c
#
_cell.length_a   1.000
_cell.length_b   1.000
_cell.length_c   1.000
_cell.angle_alpha   90.00
_cell.angle_beta   90.00
_cell.angle_gamma   90.00
#
_symmetry.space_group_name_H-M   'P 1'
#
loop_
_entity.id
_entity.type
_entity.pdbx_description
1 polymer ?
#
loop_
_entity_poly.entity_id
_entity_poly.type
_entity_poly.pdbx_seq_one_letter_code
_entity_poly.pdbx_strand_id
1 'polypeptide(L)'
;MEMKSNSVNRRNFISKSALLGAGIVAGPMAFANEKNSPGTIEGLKAASNPEKRMLGALEVSSIGLGCMSMKSGSYNPPRDTKDMIPVIRGAYDLGVTFFDTAEVYGPFTDEELVGEALQPIRDKVVIASKFGFDFSNGNRAGRNSKPEHIKSAVEGMLKRLRTDRIDLLYLHRLDPNVPIEDVAGTVKDLIKEGKALHFGLSEVSPTTIRKAHAEQPVAALQSEYSIIQRALENEVIDTCGELGIGFVPWGPVCRGFLGDKFNEHSRFSSDSRLSQVPYFTTEAIEAHMEVLRLVREWGRKKDATPAQIALAWVMAQKPFIVPIPGTTKLHHVKQNQGALNVTFSDTELKEFRNALEQIQLVGVRGPETALVDQ
;
A
#
# COMPACT_ATOMS: atom_id res chain seq x y z
N MET A 1 -7.31 63.33 10.52
CA MET A 1 -6.67 63.38 9.24
C MET A 1 -6.89 62.04 8.57
N GLU A 2 -8.02 61.97 7.85
CA GLU A 2 -8.53 60.74 7.19
C GLU A 2 -7.79 60.51 5.87
N MET A 3 -7.40 59.28 5.62
CA MET A 3 -7.03 58.88 4.26
C MET A 3 -7.92 57.71 3.79
N LYS A 4 -8.67 58.03 2.75
CA LYS A 4 -9.66 57.18 2.10
C LYS A 4 -9.02 56.02 1.35
N SER A 5 -9.59 54.82 1.44
CA SER A 5 -9.33 53.67 0.66
C SER A 5 -9.96 53.81 -0.72
N ASN A 6 -9.22 53.57 -1.79
CA ASN A 6 -9.72 53.41 -3.15
C ASN A 6 -9.83 51.92 -3.53
N SER A 7 -11.05 51.46 -3.62
CA SER A 7 -11.38 50.14 -4.21
C SER A 7 -11.48 50.31 -5.74
N VAL A 8 -10.69 49.57 -6.48
CA VAL A 8 -10.78 49.47 -7.98
C VAL A 8 -11.66 48.30 -8.34
N ASN A 9 -12.78 48.64 -8.97
CA ASN A 9 -13.84 47.74 -9.41
C ASN A 9 -13.45 47.11 -10.77
N ARG A 10 -13.38 45.79 -10.83
CA ARG A 10 -13.14 44.99 -12.05
C ARG A 10 -14.46 44.70 -12.78
N ARG A 11 -15.00 45.67 -13.46
CA ARG A 11 -16.06 45.47 -14.50
C ARG A 11 -15.95 46.63 -15.47
N ASN A 12 -15.48 46.33 -16.69
CA ASN A 12 -15.80 47.00 -17.97
C ASN A 12 -14.58 46.96 -18.89
N PHE A 13 -14.48 45.87 -19.65
CA PHE A 13 -13.70 45.88 -20.88
C PHE A 13 -14.37 44.91 -21.88
N ILE A 14 -15.53 45.32 -22.38
CA ILE A 14 -16.12 44.77 -23.62
C ILE A 14 -16.80 45.97 -24.31
N SER A 15 -16.23 46.44 -25.38
CA SER A 15 -16.96 46.85 -26.62
C SER A 15 -16.06 47.63 -27.58
N LYS A 16 -16.21 47.28 -28.82
CA LYS A 16 -15.89 48.00 -30.05
C LYS A 16 -14.59 47.60 -30.76
N SER A 17 -14.74 46.72 -31.74
CA SER A 17 -14.37 47.04 -33.13
C SER A 17 -15.20 46.19 -34.10
N ALA A 18 -15.92 46.84 -34.97
CA ALA A 18 -16.80 46.28 -35.96
C ALA A 18 -16.17 46.40 -37.37
N LEU A 19 -16.54 45.47 -38.24
CA LEU A 19 -16.64 45.52 -39.69
C LEU A 19 -15.37 45.62 -40.56
N LEU A 20 -15.15 44.54 -41.33
CA LEU A 20 -15.16 44.60 -42.79
C LEU A 20 -15.35 43.16 -43.34
N GLY A 21 -16.30 43.00 -44.24
CA GLY A 21 -16.78 41.74 -44.74
C GLY A 21 -16.09 41.24 -46.00
N ALA A 22 -16.21 39.97 -46.27
CA ALA A 22 -16.24 39.37 -47.61
C ALA A 22 -16.97 38.02 -47.51
N GLY A 23 -18.04 37.87 -48.28
CA GLY A 23 -18.89 36.71 -48.31
C GLY A 23 -18.25 35.52 -49.03
N ILE A 24 -18.55 34.32 -48.55
CA ILE A 24 -18.45 33.05 -49.28
C ILE A 24 -19.63 32.18 -48.86
N VAL A 25 -20.25 31.59 -49.85
CA VAL A 25 -21.46 30.78 -49.94
C VAL A 25 -21.58 29.69 -48.88
N ALA A 26 -22.75 29.61 -48.26
CA ALA A 26 -23.13 28.55 -47.29
C ALA A 26 -23.60 27.29 -48.04
N GLY A 27 -22.98 26.15 -47.73
CA GLY A 27 -23.55 24.82 -47.90
C GLY A 27 -23.95 24.27 -46.52
N PRO A 28 -25.02 23.49 -46.35
CA PRO A 28 -25.46 23.04 -45.05
C PRO A 28 -24.55 21.93 -44.51
N MET A 29 -23.76 22.21 -43.50
CA MET A 29 -23.13 21.16 -42.69
C MET A 29 -24.13 20.67 -41.65
N ALA A 30 -24.48 19.40 -41.78
CA ALA A 30 -25.24 18.68 -40.76
C ALA A 30 -24.39 18.59 -39.48
N PHE A 31 -24.88 19.18 -38.41
CA PHE A 31 -24.34 18.94 -37.05
C PHE A 31 -24.68 17.52 -36.64
N ALA A 32 -23.74 16.62 -36.72
CA ALA A 32 -23.83 15.33 -36.05
C ALA A 32 -23.79 15.58 -34.54
N ASN A 33 -24.89 15.27 -33.89
CA ASN A 33 -25.05 15.30 -32.45
C ASN A 33 -24.30 14.08 -31.89
N GLU A 34 -23.03 14.25 -31.51
CA GLU A 34 -22.29 13.22 -30.76
C GLU A 34 -22.91 13.09 -29.36
N LYS A 35 -23.84 12.14 -29.25
CA LYS A 35 -24.23 11.58 -27.97
C LYS A 35 -22.96 10.98 -27.34
N ASN A 36 -22.46 11.59 -26.25
CA ASN A 36 -21.51 10.98 -25.33
C ASN A 36 -22.12 9.69 -24.77
N SER A 37 -21.96 8.60 -25.47
CA SER A 37 -22.09 7.27 -24.92
C SER A 37 -20.91 7.07 -23.94
N PRO A 38 -21.14 6.51 -22.75
CA PRO A 38 -20.02 6.13 -21.87
C PRO A 38 -19.16 5.14 -22.66
N GLY A 39 -17.92 5.57 -22.96
CA GLY A 39 -16.97 4.75 -23.70
C GLY A 39 -16.78 3.43 -22.96
N THR A 40 -17.26 2.38 -23.56
CA THR A 40 -16.85 1.01 -23.28
C THR A 40 -15.32 1.01 -23.36
N ILE A 41 -14.66 0.72 -22.24
CA ILE A 41 -13.20 0.56 -22.19
C ILE A 41 -12.89 -0.76 -22.88
N GLU A 42 -12.95 -0.77 -24.22
CA GLU A 42 -12.39 -1.86 -25.05
C GLU A 42 -10.88 -1.71 -25.06
N GLY A 43 -10.20 -2.73 -24.62
CA GLY A 43 -8.78 -2.90 -24.95
C GLY A 43 -7.81 -3.21 -23.81
N LEU A 44 -8.27 -3.55 -22.60
CA LEU A 44 -7.40 -4.18 -21.63
C LEU A 44 -7.90 -5.61 -21.41
N LYS A 45 -7.28 -6.57 -22.11
CA LYS A 45 -7.36 -7.96 -21.70
C LYS A 45 -6.98 -7.98 -20.23
N ALA A 46 -7.95 -8.28 -19.34
CA ALA A 46 -7.65 -8.78 -18.02
C ALA A 46 -6.59 -9.88 -18.22
N ALA A 47 -5.47 -9.80 -17.49
CA ALA A 47 -4.48 -10.87 -17.52
C ALA A 47 -5.26 -12.17 -17.26
N SER A 48 -5.30 -13.06 -18.22
CA SER A 48 -6.14 -14.26 -18.20
C SER A 48 -5.76 -15.24 -17.10
N ASN A 49 -4.60 -15.03 -16.46
CA ASN A 49 -4.13 -15.66 -15.23
C ASN A 49 -3.22 -14.67 -14.50
N PRO A 50 -3.71 -13.95 -13.48
CA PRO A 50 -2.82 -13.21 -12.61
C PRO A 50 -1.81 -14.19 -12.01
N GLU A 51 -0.53 -13.85 -12.09
CA GLU A 51 0.52 -14.63 -11.44
C GLU A 51 0.22 -14.70 -9.94
N LYS A 52 0.30 -15.88 -9.35
CA LYS A 52 0.11 -16.11 -7.91
C LYS A 52 1.44 -16.40 -7.25
N ARG A 53 1.54 -16.07 -5.97
CA ARG A 53 2.72 -16.34 -5.14
C ARG A 53 2.32 -16.99 -3.82
N MET A 54 3.30 -17.61 -3.17
CA MET A 54 3.10 -18.28 -1.90
C MET A 54 3.63 -17.43 -0.75
N LEU A 55 2.83 -17.32 0.31
CA LEU A 55 3.23 -16.84 1.62
C LEU A 55 3.22 -18.06 2.57
N GLY A 56 4.37 -18.72 2.72
CA GLY A 56 4.40 -20.05 3.32
C GLY A 56 3.52 -21.03 2.53
N ALA A 57 2.49 -21.56 3.17
CA ALA A 57 1.51 -22.44 2.54
C ALA A 57 0.30 -21.70 1.92
N LEU A 58 0.21 -20.38 2.10
CA LEU A 58 -0.92 -19.57 1.66
C LEU A 58 -0.70 -19.02 0.24
N GLU A 59 -1.53 -19.43 -0.71
CA GLU A 59 -1.52 -18.89 -2.08
C GLU A 59 -2.28 -17.57 -2.15
N VAL A 60 -1.67 -16.55 -2.76
CA VAL A 60 -2.23 -15.20 -2.92
C VAL A 60 -1.92 -14.62 -4.30
N SER A 61 -2.65 -13.56 -4.72
CA SER A 61 -2.24 -12.75 -5.88
C SER A 61 -0.86 -12.13 -5.66
N SER A 62 -0.02 -12.06 -6.70
CA SER A 62 1.36 -11.56 -6.62
C SER A 62 1.49 -10.13 -6.16
N ILE A 63 0.41 -9.34 -6.27
CA ILE A 63 0.27 -8.00 -5.69
C ILE A 63 -1.04 -7.98 -4.92
N GLY A 64 -0.97 -7.63 -3.63
CA GLY A 64 -2.14 -7.43 -2.79
C GLY A 64 -2.60 -5.97 -2.74
N LEU A 65 -3.64 -5.68 -1.95
CA LEU A 65 -4.13 -4.34 -1.68
C LEU A 65 -4.02 -4.00 -0.20
N GLY A 66 -3.20 -3.00 0.17
CA GLY A 66 -3.20 -2.40 1.50
C GLY A 66 -4.38 -1.44 1.66
N CYS A 67 -5.27 -1.70 2.63
CA CYS A 67 -6.49 -0.92 2.84
C CYS A 67 -6.31 0.27 3.81
N MET A 68 -5.19 0.35 4.54
CA MET A 68 -4.93 1.35 5.58
C MET A 68 -5.29 2.79 5.17
N SER A 69 -4.97 3.20 3.95
CA SER A 69 -5.20 4.58 3.49
C SER A 69 -6.68 4.95 3.28
N MET A 70 -7.61 3.99 3.39
CA MET A 70 -9.04 4.22 3.16
C MET A 70 -9.71 4.81 4.39
N LYS A 71 -9.35 4.38 5.61
CA LYS A 71 -9.99 4.78 6.86
C LYS A 71 -9.04 5.36 7.91
N SER A 72 -7.73 5.08 7.86
CA SER A 72 -6.82 5.43 8.96
C SER A 72 -6.60 6.93 9.18
N GLY A 73 -6.85 7.76 8.18
CA GLY A 73 -6.51 9.19 8.25
C GLY A 73 -5.00 9.51 8.21
N SER A 74 -4.13 8.49 8.13
CA SER A 74 -2.68 8.65 8.27
C SER A 74 -2.03 9.45 7.14
N TYR A 75 -2.46 9.23 5.89
CA TYR A 75 -1.87 9.90 4.71
C TYR A 75 -2.89 10.66 3.88
N ASN A 76 -4.16 10.41 4.11
CA ASN A 76 -5.29 11.06 3.48
C ASN A 76 -6.40 11.16 4.52
N PRO A 77 -7.32 12.13 4.44
CA PRO A 77 -8.53 12.10 5.25
C PRO A 77 -9.27 10.76 5.09
N PRO A 78 -9.90 10.22 6.15
CA PRO A 78 -10.74 9.03 6.04
C PRO A 78 -11.76 9.18 4.93
N ARG A 79 -11.96 8.12 4.15
CA ARG A 79 -12.89 8.11 3.01
C ARG A 79 -14.23 7.53 3.40
N ASP A 80 -15.29 7.95 2.70
CA ASP A 80 -16.60 7.34 2.86
C ASP A 80 -16.58 5.88 2.46
N THR A 81 -17.27 5.05 3.24
CA THR A 81 -17.39 3.60 2.98
C THR A 81 -17.95 3.33 1.59
N LYS A 82 -19.02 4.07 1.20
CA LYS A 82 -19.67 3.94 -0.11
C LYS A 82 -18.72 4.16 -1.30
N ASP A 83 -17.69 5.01 -1.12
CA ASP A 83 -16.73 5.32 -2.17
C ASP A 83 -15.60 4.26 -2.22
N MET A 84 -15.31 3.59 -1.09
CA MET A 84 -14.21 2.63 -1.00
C MET A 84 -14.63 1.19 -1.31
N ILE A 85 -15.88 0.80 -1.05
CA ILE A 85 -16.40 -0.53 -1.45
C ILE A 85 -16.17 -0.80 -2.94
N PRO A 86 -16.50 0.11 -3.89
CA PRO A 86 -16.20 -0.11 -5.31
C PRO A 86 -14.71 -0.25 -5.61
N VAL A 87 -13.82 0.42 -4.86
CA VAL A 87 -12.36 0.28 -5.04
C VAL A 87 -11.89 -1.11 -4.63
N ILE A 88 -12.36 -1.62 -3.48
CA ILE A 88 -12.00 -2.95 -2.98
C ILE A 88 -12.55 -4.04 -3.93
N ARG A 89 -13.81 -3.95 -4.31
CA ARG A 89 -14.44 -4.93 -5.24
C ARG A 89 -13.81 -4.86 -6.62
N GLY A 90 -13.57 -3.66 -7.15
CA GLY A 90 -12.88 -3.49 -8.42
C GLY A 90 -11.43 -3.98 -8.40
N ALA A 91 -10.75 -3.98 -7.23
CA ALA A 91 -9.46 -4.63 -7.10
C ALA A 91 -9.56 -6.15 -7.28
N TYR A 92 -10.59 -6.79 -6.70
CA TYR A 92 -10.86 -8.21 -6.94
C TYR A 92 -11.14 -8.49 -8.43
N ASP A 93 -11.94 -7.67 -9.10
CA ASP A 93 -12.23 -7.81 -10.53
C ASP A 93 -10.97 -7.65 -11.40
N LEU A 94 -9.94 -6.95 -10.89
CA LEU A 94 -8.61 -6.82 -11.50
C LEU A 94 -7.63 -7.95 -11.10
N GLY A 95 -8.09 -8.99 -10.39
CA GLY A 95 -7.31 -10.16 -10.04
C GLY A 95 -6.62 -10.11 -8.67
N VAL A 96 -6.85 -9.07 -7.85
CA VAL A 96 -6.35 -9.02 -6.47
C VAL A 96 -7.17 -9.96 -5.61
N THR A 97 -6.49 -10.93 -4.98
CA THR A 97 -7.13 -11.84 -4.02
C THR A 97 -6.63 -11.65 -2.59
N PHE A 98 -5.61 -10.83 -2.38
CA PHE A 98 -4.98 -10.58 -1.07
C PHE A 98 -5.28 -9.15 -0.59
N PHE A 99 -6.01 -9.02 0.53
CA PHE A 99 -6.43 -7.75 1.12
C PHE A 99 -5.87 -7.63 2.54
N ASP A 100 -5.17 -6.53 2.82
CA ASP A 100 -4.48 -6.30 4.08
C ASP A 100 -5.12 -5.13 4.85
N THR A 101 -5.59 -5.42 6.06
CA THR A 101 -6.13 -4.44 7.02
C THR A 101 -5.51 -4.61 8.41
N ALA A 102 -6.02 -3.93 9.43
CA ALA A 102 -5.65 -4.08 10.84
C ALA A 102 -6.65 -3.41 11.77
N GLU A 103 -6.75 -3.90 13.03
CA GLU A 103 -7.59 -3.29 14.06
C GLU A 103 -7.29 -1.81 14.31
N VAL A 104 -6.02 -1.41 14.17
CA VAL A 104 -5.57 -0.03 14.44
C VAL A 104 -5.95 0.95 13.32
N TYR A 105 -6.44 0.47 12.18
CA TYR A 105 -6.77 1.34 11.06
C TYR A 105 -8.16 1.95 11.24
N GLY A 106 -8.17 3.27 11.53
CA GLY A 106 -9.36 4.05 11.69
C GLY A 106 -10.06 4.17 13.04
N PRO A 107 -9.60 3.75 14.25
CA PRO A 107 -9.47 2.36 14.65
C PRO A 107 -10.73 1.54 14.34
N PHE A 108 -10.57 0.29 14.00
CA PHE A 108 -11.60 -0.70 13.69
C PHE A 108 -12.39 -0.46 12.38
N THR A 109 -12.60 0.80 11.98
CA THR A 109 -13.49 1.15 10.86
C THR A 109 -12.98 0.68 9.50
N ASP A 110 -11.68 0.39 9.36
CA ASP A 110 -11.13 -0.17 8.13
C ASP A 110 -11.49 -1.66 8.00
N GLU A 111 -11.49 -2.42 9.10
CA GLU A 111 -11.97 -3.80 9.11
C GLU A 111 -13.48 -3.89 8.80
N GLU A 112 -14.29 -2.95 9.32
CA GLU A 112 -15.72 -2.86 8.99
C GLU A 112 -15.93 -2.63 7.48
N LEU A 113 -15.16 -1.70 6.88
CA LEU A 113 -15.17 -1.45 5.45
C LEU A 113 -14.78 -2.69 4.63
N VAL A 114 -13.65 -3.33 4.99
CA VAL A 114 -13.15 -4.52 4.30
C VAL A 114 -14.14 -5.66 4.40
N GLY A 115 -14.70 -5.88 5.61
CA GLY A 115 -15.73 -6.89 5.86
C GLY A 115 -16.98 -6.67 4.99
N GLU A 116 -17.49 -5.46 4.93
CA GLU A 116 -18.67 -5.13 4.09
C GLU A 116 -18.38 -5.29 2.60
N ALA A 117 -17.20 -4.88 2.17
CA ALA A 117 -16.83 -4.97 0.76
C ALA A 117 -16.67 -6.43 0.30
N LEU A 118 -16.03 -7.28 1.12
CA LEU A 118 -15.62 -8.63 0.73
C LEU A 118 -16.59 -9.74 1.16
N GLN A 119 -17.56 -9.47 2.03
CA GLN A 119 -18.55 -10.47 2.48
C GLN A 119 -19.17 -11.26 1.31
N PRO A 120 -19.60 -10.65 0.18
CA PRO A 120 -20.21 -11.41 -0.92
C PRO A 120 -19.27 -12.37 -1.65
N ILE A 121 -17.96 -12.19 -1.48
CA ILE A 121 -16.90 -12.96 -2.17
C ILE A 121 -15.89 -13.56 -1.18
N ARG A 122 -16.27 -13.69 0.10
CA ARG A 122 -15.37 -14.07 1.21
C ARG A 122 -14.50 -15.30 0.91
N ASP A 123 -15.09 -16.34 0.32
CA ASP A 123 -14.39 -17.59 0.04
C ASP A 123 -13.46 -17.54 -1.18
N LYS A 124 -13.42 -16.41 -1.88
CA LYS A 124 -12.58 -16.20 -3.06
C LYS A 124 -11.37 -15.31 -2.78
N VAL A 125 -11.24 -14.84 -1.56
CA VAL A 125 -10.20 -13.87 -1.17
C VAL A 125 -9.51 -14.27 0.12
N VAL A 126 -8.29 -13.77 0.28
CA VAL A 126 -7.47 -13.87 1.48
C VAL A 126 -7.52 -12.52 2.20
N ILE A 127 -8.00 -12.53 3.44
CA ILE A 127 -8.03 -11.36 4.30
C ILE A 127 -6.95 -11.51 5.36
N ALA A 128 -6.02 -10.54 5.39
CA ALA A 128 -5.07 -10.38 6.46
C ALA A 128 -5.51 -9.26 7.40
N SER A 129 -5.47 -9.51 8.71
CA SER A 129 -5.63 -8.49 9.73
C SER A 129 -4.58 -8.63 10.83
N LYS A 130 -4.46 -7.61 11.70
CA LYS A 130 -3.36 -7.49 12.63
C LYS A 130 -3.85 -7.08 14.02
N PHE A 131 -3.37 -7.79 15.05
CA PHE A 131 -3.60 -7.49 16.47
C PHE A 131 -2.34 -6.94 17.14
N GLY A 132 -2.43 -6.50 18.39
CA GLY A 132 -1.30 -6.21 19.24
C GLY A 132 -1.25 -4.78 19.78
N PHE A 133 -2.26 -3.95 19.50
CA PHE A 133 -2.41 -2.65 20.14
C PHE A 133 -3.49 -2.68 21.24
N ASP A 134 -3.28 -1.86 22.27
CA ASP A 134 -4.23 -1.68 23.36
C ASP A 134 -5.22 -0.56 23.04
N PHE A 135 -6.51 -0.89 23.09
CA PHE A 135 -7.62 0.05 22.90
C PHE A 135 -8.55 0.10 24.12
N SER A 136 -8.10 -0.37 25.28
CA SER A 136 -8.91 -0.46 26.52
C SER A 136 -9.59 0.86 26.91
N ASN A 137 -9.00 2.00 26.55
CA ASN A 137 -9.51 3.34 26.81
C ASN A 137 -10.19 4.00 25.58
N GLY A 138 -10.56 3.21 24.56
CA GLY A 138 -11.16 3.72 23.32
C GLY A 138 -10.15 4.39 22.36
N ASN A 139 -8.92 4.62 22.79
CA ASN A 139 -7.82 5.13 21.99
C ASN A 139 -6.63 4.18 22.05
N ARG A 140 -5.72 4.28 21.09
CA ARG A 140 -4.47 3.51 21.12
C ARG A 140 -3.63 3.90 22.34
N ALA A 141 -3.61 3.04 23.36
CA ALA A 141 -2.94 3.27 24.64
C ALA A 141 -1.54 2.64 24.75
N GLY A 142 -1.16 1.80 23.77
CA GLY A 142 0.12 1.10 23.79
C GLY A 142 0.08 -0.20 23.00
N ARG A 143 0.85 -1.19 23.45
CA ARG A 143 0.89 -2.55 22.89
C ARG A 143 0.36 -3.52 23.93
N ASN A 144 -0.34 -4.54 23.49
CA ASN A 144 -0.84 -5.60 24.36
C ASN A 144 -0.96 -6.90 23.54
N SER A 145 -0.07 -7.84 23.83
CA SER A 145 -0.05 -9.15 23.18
C SER A 145 -0.27 -10.27 24.18
N LYS A 146 -0.91 -9.99 25.34
CA LYS A 146 -1.29 -11.03 26.29
C LYS A 146 -2.33 -11.97 25.67
N PRO A 147 -2.32 -13.27 25.99
CA PRO A 147 -3.21 -14.28 25.43
C PRO A 147 -4.70 -13.89 25.46
N GLU A 148 -5.18 -13.38 26.59
CA GLU A 148 -6.57 -12.96 26.75
C GLU A 148 -6.94 -11.78 25.85
N HIS A 149 -6.00 -10.84 25.64
CA HIS A 149 -6.20 -9.71 24.75
C HIS A 149 -6.20 -10.14 23.29
N ILE A 150 -5.29 -11.01 22.88
CA ILE A 150 -5.23 -11.56 21.51
C ILE A 150 -6.56 -12.24 21.17
N LYS A 151 -7.05 -13.12 22.06
CA LYS A 151 -8.34 -13.81 21.85
C LYS A 151 -9.50 -12.85 21.73
N SER A 152 -9.58 -11.84 22.59
CA SER A 152 -10.62 -10.79 22.54
C SER A 152 -10.53 -9.95 21.26
N ALA A 153 -9.33 -9.56 20.83
CA ALA A 153 -9.10 -8.80 19.60
C ALA A 153 -9.59 -9.59 18.38
N VAL A 154 -9.26 -10.89 18.29
CA VAL A 154 -9.70 -11.76 17.18
C VAL A 154 -11.21 -11.91 17.13
N GLU A 155 -11.89 -12.07 18.26
CA GLU A 155 -13.37 -12.08 18.29
C GLU A 155 -13.97 -10.77 17.75
N GLY A 156 -13.34 -9.64 18.09
CA GLY A 156 -13.71 -8.33 17.53
C GLY A 156 -13.50 -8.25 16.02
N MET A 157 -12.34 -8.72 15.52
CA MET A 157 -11.99 -8.76 14.10
C MET A 157 -12.99 -9.58 13.28
N LEU A 158 -13.32 -10.79 13.75
CA LEU A 158 -14.29 -11.67 13.09
C LEU A 158 -15.66 -10.99 12.89
N LYS A 159 -16.12 -10.26 13.90
CA LYS A 159 -17.38 -9.48 13.83
C LYS A 159 -17.29 -8.35 12.82
N ARG A 160 -16.22 -7.53 12.87
CA ARG A 160 -16.03 -6.39 11.98
C ARG A 160 -15.82 -6.82 10.52
N LEU A 161 -15.03 -7.87 10.31
CA LEU A 161 -14.78 -8.46 9.00
C LEU A 161 -15.95 -9.30 8.47
N ARG A 162 -17.03 -9.52 9.28
CA ARG A 162 -18.21 -10.30 8.89
C ARG A 162 -17.88 -11.70 8.40
N THR A 163 -16.98 -12.39 9.10
CA THR A 163 -16.44 -13.69 8.70
C THR A 163 -16.23 -14.58 9.93
N ASP A 164 -16.12 -15.87 9.72
CA ASP A 164 -15.81 -16.87 10.74
C ASP A 164 -14.32 -17.15 10.91
N ARG A 165 -13.48 -16.65 10.00
CA ARG A 165 -12.02 -16.87 9.99
C ARG A 165 -11.24 -15.69 9.46
N ILE A 166 -10.00 -15.54 9.93
CA ILE A 166 -8.98 -14.66 9.38
C ILE A 166 -7.96 -15.53 8.66
N ASP A 167 -7.74 -15.30 7.37
CA ASP A 167 -6.83 -16.17 6.59
C ASP A 167 -5.38 -16.00 7.00
N LEU A 168 -4.94 -14.77 7.33
CA LEU A 168 -3.60 -14.46 7.80
C LEU A 168 -3.65 -13.46 8.96
N LEU A 169 -3.35 -13.93 10.17
CA LEU A 169 -3.39 -13.15 11.39
C LEU A 169 -1.99 -12.70 11.79
N TYR A 170 -1.73 -11.39 11.75
CA TYR A 170 -0.43 -10.82 12.11
C TYR A 170 -0.36 -10.31 13.55
N LEU A 171 0.79 -10.54 14.20
CA LEU A 171 1.25 -9.65 15.28
C LEU A 171 1.73 -8.34 14.64
N HIS A 172 1.05 -7.22 14.91
CA HIS A 172 1.34 -5.94 14.24
C HIS A 172 2.65 -5.29 14.71
N ARG A 173 2.91 -5.34 16.03
CA ARG A 173 4.16 -4.87 16.68
C ARG A 173 4.42 -5.71 17.92
N LEU A 174 5.69 -6.04 18.14
CA LEU A 174 6.11 -6.77 19.30
C LEU A 174 5.77 -6.01 20.60
N ASP A 175 5.15 -6.69 21.56
CA ASP A 175 5.01 -6.21 22.92
C ASP A 175 6.23 -6.70 23.73
N PRO A 176 7.10 -5.81 24.21
CA PRO A 176 8.31 -6.21 24.91
C PRO A 176 8.06 -6.89 26.27
N ASN A 177 6.82 -6.84 26.76
CA ASN A 177 6.42 -7.42 28.04
C ASN A 177 5.86 -8.85 27.90
N VAL A 178 5.70 -9.35 26.67
CA VAL A 178 5.13 -10.69 26.41
C VAL A 178 6.10 -11.49 25.54
N PRO A 179 6.58 -12.65 25.99
CA PRO A 179 7.42 -13.53 25.18
C PRO A 179 6.75 -13.85 23.84
N ILE A 180 7.53 -13.83 22.77
CA ILE A 180 7.00 -14.11 21.43
C ILE A 180 6.45 -15.54 21.31
N GLU A 181 7.00 -16.46 22.08
CA GLU A 181 6.56 -17.85 22.16
C GLU A 181 5.12 -17.95 22.71
N ASP A 182 4.77 -17.13 23.71
CA ASP A 182 3.40 -17.07 24.28
C ASP A 182 2.40 -16.51 23.25
N VAL A 183 2.83 -15.50 22.50
CA VAL A 183 2.04 -14.95 21.38
C VAL A 183 1.80 -16.02 20.32
N ALA A 184 2.85 -16.71 19.88
CA ALA A 184 2.79 -17.76 18.87
C ALA A 184 1.94 -18.94 19.35
N GLY A 185 2.07 -19.35 20.62
CA GLY A 185 1.24 -20.39 21.24
C GLY A 185 -0.24 -20.01 21.28
N THR A 186 -0.56 -18.75 21.56
CA THR A 186 -1.94 -18.25 21.54
C THR A 186 -2.53 -18.28 20.12
N VAL A 187 -1.77 -17.87 19.11
CA VAL A 187 -2.22 -17.93 17.71
C VAL A 187 -2.37 -19.39 17.25
N LYS A 188 -1.50 -20.29 17.70
CA LYS A 188 -1.63 -21.74 17.47
C LYS A 188 -2.96 -22.30 17.97
N ASP A 189 -3.42 -21.85 19.14
CA ASP A 189 -4.74 -22.23 19.66
C ASP A 189 -5.88 -21.67 18.80
N LEU A 190 -5.80 -20.39 18.37
CA LEU A 190 -6.77 -19.78 17.47
C LEU A 190 -6.84 -20.48 16.10
N ILE A 191 -5.70 -21.00 15.62
CA ILE A 191 -5.65 -21.81 14.38
C ILE A 191 -6.37 -23.15 14.60
N LYS A 192 -6.14 -23.83 15.73
CA LYS A 192 -6.85 -25.06 16.08
C LYS A 192 -8.37 -24.84 16.21
N GLU A 193 -8.78 -23.65 16.68
CA GLU A 193 -10.18 -23.25 16.77
C GLU A 193 -10.79 -22.87 15.41
N GLY A 194 -9.99 -22.77 14.36
CA GLY A 194 -10.42 -22.35 13.02
C GLY A 194 -10.67 -20.84 12.87
N LYS A 195 -10.36 -20.02 13.89
CA LYS A 195 -10.55 -18.56 13.88
C LYS A 195 -9.45 -17.81 13.11
N ALA A 196 -8.27 -18.40 13.00
CA ALA A 196 -7.20 -17.98 12.12
C ALA A 196 -6.73 -19.19 11.30
N LEU A 197 -6.21 -18.97 10.08
CA LEU A 197 -5.68 -20.07 9.26
C LEU A 197 -4.17 -20.06 9.24
N HIS A 198 -3.54 -18.88 9.22
CA HIS A 198 -2.09 -18.72 9.15
C HIS A 198 -1.63 -17.61 10.11
N PHE A 199 -0.40 -17.77 10.63
CA PHE A 199 0.24 -16.78 11.49
C PHE A 199 1.21 -15.93 10.70
N GLY A 200 1.25 -14.63 11.00
CA GLY A 200 2.20 -13.66 10.45
C GLY A 200 2.83 -12.78 11.52
N LEU A 201 3.96 -12.19 11.18
CA LEU A 201 4.69 -11.23 12.02
C LEU A 201 4.88 -9.92 11.26
N SER A 202 5.08 -8.81 11.97
CA SER A 202 5.39 -7.52 11.35
C SER A 202 6.48 -6.79 12.13
N GLU A 203 7.52 -6.33 11.40
CA GLU A 203 8.60 -5.49 11.92
C GLU A 203 9.35 -6.13 13.11
N VAL A 204 9.82 -7.34 12.95
CA VAL A 204 10.58 -8.09 13.97
C VAL A 204 11.92 -8.58 13.43
N SER A 205 12.88 -8.83 14.34
CA SER A 205 14.23 -9.30 14.01
C SER A 205 14.26 -10.78 13.59
N PRO A 206 15.36 -11.24 12.95
CA PRO A 206 15.58 -12.65 12.64
C PRO A 206 15.47 -13.57 13.86
N THR A 207 15.95 -13.12 15.02
CA THR A 207 15.87 -13.87 16.28
C THR A 207 14.43 -14.12 16.69
N THR A 208 13.60 -13.08 16.68
CA THR A 208 12.18 -13.18 17.02
C THR A 208 11.41 -14.02 15.99
N ILE A 209 11.73 -13.89 14.69
CA ILE A 209 11.14 -14.74 13.64
C ILE A 209 11.40 -16.22 13.95
N ARG A 210 12.63 -16.60 14.23
CA ARG A 210 13.01 -17.99 14.52
C ARG A 210 12.30 -18.56 15.74
N LYS A 211 12.23 -17.79 16.84
CA LYS A 211 11.53 -18.20 18.07
C LYS A 211 10.04 -18.41 17.81
N ALA A 212 9.37 -17.46 17.18
CA ALA A 212 7.95 -17.58 16.85
C ALA A 212 7.67 -18.77 15.93
N HIS A 213 8.50 -18.93 14.88
CA HIS A 213 8.34 -20.00 13.87
C HIS A 213 8.54 -21.39 14.48
N ALA A 214 9.42 -21.53 15.48
CA ALA A 214 9.62 -22.80 16.18
C ALA A 214 8.38 -23.22 16.98
N GLU A 215 7.63 -22.28 17.56
CA GLU A 215 6.40 -22.56 18.32
C GLU A 215 5.18 -22.75 17.40
N GLN A 216 5.00 -21.89 16.43
CA GLN A 216 3.94 -21.93 15.44
C GLN A 216 4.50 -21.49 14.07
N PRO A 217 4.39 -22.32 13.01
CA PRO A 217 4.85 -21.91 11.69
C PRO A 217 4.32 -20.54 11.27
N VAL A 218 5.24 -19.63 10.95
CA VAL A 218 4.96 -18.30 10.43
C VAL A 218 4.83 -18.39 8.93
N ALA A 219 3.70 -17.96 8.37
CA ALA A 219 3.44 -17.98 6.93
C ALA A 219 4.00 -16.73 6.23
N ALA A 220 3.96 -15.57 6.89
CA ALA A 220 4.41 -14.32 6.30
C ALA A 220 5.04 -13.36 7.32
N LEU A 221 6.05 -12.61 6.86
CA LEU A 221 6.57 -11.43 7.53
C LEU A 221 6.18 -10.17 6.75
N GLN A 222 5.59 -9.18 7.42
CA GLN A 222 5.28 -7.90 6.81
C GLN A 222 6.21 -6.80 7.33
N SER A 223 6.99 -6.16 6.44
CA SER A 223 7.90 -5.06 6.82
C SER A 223 8.03 -4.02 5.73
N GLU A 224 8.50 -2.79 6.09
CA GLU A 224 8.77 -1.74 5.12
C GLU A 224 9.91 -2.15 4.20
N TYR A 225 9.62 -2.25 2.89
CA TYR A 225 10.62 -2.56 1.90
C TYR A 225 10.32 -1.92 0.55
N SER A 226 11.33 -1.30 -0.04
CA SER A 226 11.24 -0.59 -1.33
C SER A 226 12.63 -0.32 -1.89
N ILE A 227 12.73 0.26 -3.07
CA ILE A 227 14.00 0.71 -3.68
C ILE A 227 14.80 1.61 -2.72
N ILE A 228 14.14 2.46 -1.91
CA ILE A 228 14.79 3.36 -0.96
C ILE A 228 15.07 2.67 0.39
N GLN A 229 14.15 1.84 0.86
CA GLN A 229 14.26 1.16 2.16
C GLN A 229 14.69 -0.30 1.98
N ARG A 230 16.02 -0.55 2.05
CA ARG A 230 16.62 -1.86 1.73
C ARG A 230 17.33 -2.54 2.91
N ALA A 231 17.24 -1.96 4.11
CA ALA A 231 17.98 -2.45 5.29
C ALA A 231 17.69 -3.92 5.68
N LEU A 232 16.61 -4.51 5.14
CA LEU A 232 16.18 -5.88 5.47
C LEU A 232 16.75 -6.96 4.53
N GLU A 233 17.50 -6.58 3.48
CA GLU A 233 17.93 -7.50 2.43
C GLU A 233 18.86 -8.61 2.94
N ASN A 234 19.82 -8.28 3.81
CA ASN A 234 20.93 -9.17 4.17
C ASN A 234 20.65 -10.10 5.36
N GLU A 235 19.55 -9.91 6.08
CA GLU A 235 19.26 -10.71 7.27
C GLU A 235 17.81 -11.18 7.30
N VAL A 236 16.89 -10.24 7.30
CA VAL A 236 15.46 -10.52 7.50
C VAL A 236 14.86 -11.27 6.31
N ILE A 237 15.12 -10.79 5.08
CA ILE A 237 14.60 -11.43 3.87
C ILE A 237 15.27 -12.80 3.65
N ASP A 238 16.57 -12.93 3.95
CA ASP A 238 17.25 -14.21 3.86
C ASP A 238 16.72 -15.22 4.90
N THR A 239 16.45 -14.77 6.14
CA THR A 239 15.78 -15.60 7.16
C THR A 239 14.40 -16.07 6.71
N CYS A 240 13.63 -15.22 6.05
CA CYS A 240 12.34 -15.61 5.46
C CYS A 240 12.51 -16.72 4.42
N GLY A 241 13.48 -16.55 3.51
CA GLY A 241 13.79 -17.56 2.48
C GLY A 241 14.24 -18.90 3.08
N GLU A 242 15.08 -18.87 4.10
CA GLU A 242 15.58 -20.03 4.83
C GLU A 242 14.46 -20.84 5.50
N LEU A 243 13.49 -20.14 6.09
CA LEU A 243 12.39 -20.75 6.83
C LEU A 243 11.13 -21.01 5.97
N GLY A 244 11.15 -20.69 4.67
CA GLY A 244 9.98 -20.82 3.81
C GLY A 244 8.85 -19.84 4.12
N ILE A 245 9.18 -18.68 4.71
CA ILE A 245 8.25 -17.62 5.08
C ILE A 245 8.09 -16.64 3.90
N GLY A 246 6.86 -16.27 3.55
CA GLY A 246 6.61 -15.22 2.58
C GLY A 246 6.97 -13.84 3.13
N PHE A 247 7.35 -12.92 2.25
CA PHE A 247 7.68 -11.56 2.64
C PHE A 247 6.69 -10.56 2.00
N VAL A 248 6.08 -9.71 2.83
CA VAL A 248 5.02 -8.78 2.43
C VAL A 248 5.50 -7.34 2.61
N PRO A 249 6.06 -6.71 1.56
CA PRO A 249 6.45 -5.31 1.60
C PRO A 249 5.26 -4.37 1.76
N TRP A 250 5.21 -3.60 2.84
CA TRP A 250 4.39 -2.41 2.89
C TRP A 250 5.21 -1.17 2.48
N GLY A 251 4.55 -0.14 1.95
CA GLY A 251 5.22 1.04 1.41
C GLY A 251 6.10 0.79 0.18
N PRO A 252 5.80 -0.18 -0.73
CA PRO A 252 6.69 -0.59 -1.81
C PRO A 252 6.96 0.53 -2.85
N VAL A 253 6.10 1.55 -2.88
CA VAL A 253 6.26 2.78 -3.71
C VAL A 253 6.61 4.00 -2.87
N CYS A 254 7.20 3.82 -1.67
CA CYS A 254 7.64 4.89 -0.76
C CYS A 254 6.53 5.92 -0.51
N ARG A 255 5.34 5.45 -0.08
CA ARG A 255 4.16 6.31 0.20
C ARG A 255 3.79 7.25 -0.95
N GLY A 256 4.09 6.85 -2.19
CA GLY A 256 3.81 7.59 -3.41
C GLY A 256 4.98 8.40 -3.97
N PHE A 257 6.15 8.41 -3.31
CA PHE A 257 7.35 9.08 -3.85
C PHE A 257 7.77 8.46 -5.18
N LEU A 258 7.87 7.14 -5.27
CA LEU A 258 8.18 6.41 -6.50
C LEU A 258 6.98 6.28 -7.46
N GLY A 259 5.83 6.83 -7.09
CA GLY A 259 4.63 6.95 -7.94
C GLY A 259 4.51 8.29 -8.64
N ASP A 260 5.56 9.08 -8.70
CA ASP A 260 5.62 10.39 -9.37
C ASP A 260 4.71 11.47 -8.76
N LYS A 261 4.32 11.27 -7.48
CA LYS A 261 3.43 12.20 -6.75
C LYS A 261 4.16 13.44 -6.24
N PHE A 262 5.48 13.34 -6.00
CA PHE A 262 6.29 14.36 -5.36
C PHE A 262 7.44 14.83 -6.27
N ASN A 263 7.97 16.01 -5.97
CA ASN A 263 9.13 16.59 -6.62
C ASN A 263 10.03 17.27 -5.57
N GLU A 264 11.13 17.86 -6.00
CA GLU A 264 12.14 18.55 -5.16
C GLU A 264 11.57 19.73 -4.35
N HIS A 265 10.42 20.27 -4.77
CA HIS A 265 9.72 21.37 -4.08
C HIS A 265 8.64 20.90 -3.12
N SER A 266 8.41 19.58 -3.02
CA SER A 266 7.40 19.03 -2.13
C SER A 266 7.75 19.32 -0.68
N ARG A 267 6.77 19.87 0.06
CA ARG A 267 6.90 20.18 1.49
C ARG A 267 5.63 19.69 2.20
N PHE A 268 5.78 19.31 3.46
CA PHE A 268 4.70 18.76 4.26
C PHE A 268 4.50 19.63 5.51
N SER A 269 3.24 19.90 5.82
CA SER A 269 2.88 20.60 7.06
C SER A 269 3.24 19.73 8.27
N SER A 270 3.50 20.37 9.41
CA SER A 270 3.94 19.70 10.65
C SER A 270 2.92 18.69 11.20
N ASP A 271 1.64 18.85 10.87
CA ASP A 271 0.55 17.92 11.19
C ASP A 271 0.43 16.74 10.21
N SER A 272 1.12 16.80 9.09
CA SER A 272 1.17 15.69 8.14
C SER A 272 2.04 14.55 8.68
N ARG A 273 1.51 13.33 8.66
CA ARG A 273 2.31 12.15 9.02
C ARG A 273 3.55 11.98 8.14
N LEU A 274 3.55 12.49 6.90
CA LEU A 274 4.72 12.45 6.03
C LEU A 274 5.88 13.30 6.55
N SER A 275 5.61 14.40 7.27
CA SER A 275 6.65 15.24 7.87
C SER A 275 7.46 14.52 8.96
N GLN A 276 6.90 13.45 9.52
CA GLN A 276 7.53 12.64 10.57
C GLN A 276 8.36 11.48 9.99
N VAL A 277 8.34 11.29 8.68
CA VAL A 277 9.06 10.22 8.00
C VAL A 277 10.44 10.72 7.57
N PRO A 278 11.55 10.12 8.03
CA PRO A 278 12.90 10.64 7.81
C PRO A 278 13.27 10.85 6.35
N TYR A 279 12.82 10.01 5.45
CA TYR A 279 13.09 10.16 4.01
C TYR A 279 12.15 11.14 3.28
N PHE A 280 11.33 11.91 4.02
CA PHE A 280 10.54 13.03 3.52
C PHE A 280 11.00 14.40 4.07
N THR A 281 12.17 14.47 4.70
CA THR A 281 12.83 15.76 4.96
C THR A 281 13.21 16.42 3.63
N THR A 282 13.41 17.73 3.63
CA THR A 282 13.83 18.46 2.41
C THR A 282 15.08 17.85 1.80
N GLU A 283 16.12 17.64 2.62
CA GLU A 283 17.39 17.04 2.21
C GLU A 283 17.20 15.64 1.63
N ALA A 284 16.40 14.81 2.27
CA ALA A 284 16.12 13.45 1.81
C ALA A 284 15.35 13.46 0.47
N ILE A 285 14.35 14.33 0.32
CA ILE A 285 13.61 14.47 -0.95
C ILE A 285 14.57 14.85 -2.08
N GLU A 286 15.42 15.86 -1.88
CA GLU A 286 16.39 16.31 -2.88
C GLU A 286 17.34 15.18 -3.28
N ALA A 287 17.90 14.44 -2.31
CA ALA A 287 18.76 13.28 -2.57
C ALA A 287 18.02 12.17 -3.33
N HIS A 288 16.79 11.88 -2.96
CA HIS A 288 16.01 10.79 -3.57
C HIS A 288 15.44 11.13 -4.96
N MET A 289 15.52 12.38 -5.41
CA MET A 289 15.18 12.70 -6.81
C MET A 289 16.08 11.97 -7.81
N GLU A 290 17.31 11.60 -7.43
CA GLU A 290 18.18 10.75 -8.24
C GLU A 290 17.58 9.34 -8.41
N VAL A 291 17.03 8.76 -7.33
CA VAL A 291 16.34 7.48 -7.39
C VAL A 291 15.13 7.59 -8.33
N LEU A 292 14.34 8.64 -8.21
CA LEU A 292 13.18 8.84 -9.08
C LEU A 292 13.59 9.01 -10.54
N ARG A 293 14.72 9.68 -10.83
CA ARG A 293 15.28 9.76 -12.20
C ARG A 293 15.67 8.38 -12.74
N LEU A 294 16.35 7.57 -11.94
CA LEU A 294 16.70 6.19 -12.30
C LEU A 294 15.43 5.36 -12.60
N VAL A 295 14.43 5.41 -11.73
CA VAL A 295 13.16 4.68 -11.91
C VAL A 295 12.44 5.15 -13.18
N ARG A 296 12.40 6.45 -13.47
CA ARG A 296 11.82 7.02 -14.71
C ARG A 296 12.60 6.57 -15.97
N GLU A 297 13.91 6.48 -15.90
CA GLU A 297 14.73 5.97 -17.00
C GLU A 297 14.37 4.51 -17.32
N TRP A 298 14.30 3.65 -16.30
CA TRP A 298 13.86 2.29 -16.48
C TRP A 298 12.40 2.17 -16.93
N GLY A 299 11.55 3.10 -16.48
CA GLY A 299 10.18 3.22 -17.00
C GLY A 299 10.13 3.41 -18.51
N ARG A 300 10.98 4.32 -19.05
CA ARG A 300 11.09 4.49 -20.51
C ARG A 300 11.63 3.24 -21.22
N LYS A 301 12.64 2.56 -20.64
CA LYS A 301 13.19 1.31 -21.21
C LYS A 301 12.17 0.17 -21.27
N LYS A 302 11.26 0.12 -20.30
CA LYS A 302 10.27 -0.98 -20.11
C LYS A 302 8.85 -0.63 -20.56
N ASP A 303 8.62 0.58 -21.08
CA ASP A 303 7.27 1.11 -21.35
C ASP A 303 6.34 0.98 -20.14
N ALA A 304 6.82 1.42 -18.97
CA ALA A 304 6.16 1.27 -17.70
C ALA A 304 6.22 2.55 -16.87
N THR A 305 5.24 2.73 -15.98
CA THR A 305 5.24 3.86 -15.05
C THR A 305 6.25 3.66 -13.93
N PRO A 306 6.72 4.75 -13.27
CA PRO A 306 7.62 4.65 -12.12
C PRO A 306 7.11 3.72 -11.01
N ALA A 307 5.81 3.75 -10.70
CA ALA A 307 5.20 2.83 -9.72
C ALA A 307 5.29 1.36 -10.16
N GLN A 308 5.08 1.07 -11.43
CA GLN A 308 5.21 -0.28 -11.98
C GLN A 308 6.66 -0.78 -11.91
N ILE A 309 7.64 0.07 -12.23
CA ILE A 309 9.06 -0.27 -12.08
C ILE A 309 9.39 -0.57 -10.63
N ALA A 310 8.94 0.28 -9.69
CA ALA A 310 9.19 0.07 -8.26
C ALA A 310 8.61 -1.25 -7.76
N LEU A 311 7.37 -1.57 -8.12
CA LEU A 311 6.71 -2.83 -7.74
C LEU A 311 7.37 -4.04 -8.38
N ALA A 312 7.67 -3.98 -9.68
CA ALA A 312 8.35 -5.07 -10.40
C ALA A 312 9.75 -5.33 -9.84
N TRP A 313 10.51 -4.27 -9.52
CA TRP A 313 11.83 -4.40 -8.89
C TRP A 313 11.73 -5.11 -7.53
N VAL A 314 10.78 -4.71 -6.67
CA VAL A 314 10.55 -5.35 -5.36
C VAL A 314 10.21 -6.83 -5.53
N MET A 315 9.31 -7.17 -6.45
CA MET A 315 8.92 -8.56 -6.72
C MET A 315 10.04 -9.41 -7.31
N ALA A 316 10.96 -8.79 -8.04
CA ALA A 316 12.08 -9.49 -8.69
C ALA A 316 13.21 -9.88 -7.70
N GLN A 317 13.21 -9.34 -6.46
CA GLN A 317 14.26 -9.65 -5.49
C GLN A 317 14.18 -11.11 -5.01
N LYS A 318 12.98 -11.64 -4.76
CA LYS A 318 12.76 -13.05 -4.35
C LYS A 318 11.36 -13.51 -4.81
N PRO A 319 11.16 -14.79 -5.12
CA PRO A 319 9.88 -15.32 -5.60
C PRO A 319 8.76 -15.33 -4.53
N PHE A 320 9.12 -15.23 -3.26
CA PHE A 320 8.19 -15.23 -2.13
C PHE A 320 7.82 -13.81 -1.64
N ILE A 321 8.13 -12.77 -2.41
CA ILE A 321 7.79 -11.37 -2.07
C ILE A 321 6.46 -10.98 -2.72
N VAL A 322 5.51 -10.51 -1.90
CA VAL A 322 4.16 -10.08 -2.30
C VAL A 322 3.91 -8.67 -1.78
N PRO A 323 4.12 -7.61 -2.57
CA PRO A 323 3.89 -6.24 -2.14
C PRO A 323 2.40 -5.92 -2.00
N ILE A 324 2.09 -5.02 -1.05
CA ILE A 324 0.73 -4.55 -0.76
C ILE A 324 0.61 -3.02 -0.91
N PRO A 325 0.76 -2.47 -2.12
CA PRO A 325 0.60 -1.04 -2.33
C PRO A 325 -0.80 -0.58 -1.95
N GLY A 326 -0.88 0.42 -1.06
CA GLY A 326 -2.15 1.02 -0.62
C GLY A 326 -2.61 2.14 -1.55
N THR A 327 -3.91 2.18 -1.84
CA THR A 327 -4.52 3.28 -2.61
C THR A 327 -6.01 3.42 -2.32
N THR A 328 -6.55 4.61 -2.56
CA THR A 328 -7.99 4.94 -2.52
C THR A 328 -8.61 5.11 -3.91
N LYS A 329 -7.88 4.72 -4.97
CA LYS A 329 -8.30 4.98 -6.37
C LYS A 329 -8.15 3.72 -7.21
N LEU A 330 -9.23 3.29 -7.86
CA LEU A 330 -9.24 2.07 -8.67
C LEU A 330 -8.25 2.12 -9.84
N HIS A 331 -8.05 3.29 -10.47
CA HIS A 331 -7.06 3.41 -11.55
C HIS A 331 -5.62 3.19 -11.07
N HIS A 332 -5.29 3.53 -9.81
CA HIS A 332 -3.99 3.17 -9.23
C HIS A 332 -3.88 1.66 -8.97
N VAL A 333 -4.97 0.98 -8.56
CA VAL A 333 -4.97 -0.50 -8.46
C VAL A 333 -4.63 -1.10 -9.81
N LYS A 334 -5.31 -0.65 -10.87
CA LYS A 334 -5.06 -1.09 -12.25
C LYS A 334 -3.62 -0.84 -12.69
N GLN A 335 -3.09 0.35 -12.39
CA GLN A 335 -1.70 0.71 -12.67
C GLN A 335 -0.74 -0.22 -11.94
N ASN A 336 -0.96 -0.49 -10.65
CA ASN A 336 -0.13 -1.38 -9.84
C ASN A 336 -0.14 -2.81 -10.38
N GLN A 337 -1.31 -3.35 -10.78
CA GLN A 337 -1.42 -4.68 -11.40
C GLN A 337 -0.63 -4.76 -12.73
N GLY A 338 -0.49 -3.66 -13.46
CA GLY A 338 0.36 -3.59 -14.65
C GLY A 338 1.85 -3.88 -14.40
N ALA A 339 2.32 -3.82 -13.14
CA ALA A 339 3.69 -4.21 -12.78
C ALA A 339 3.96 -5.71 -13.03
N LEU A 340 2.92 -6.56 -13.08
CA LEU A 340 3.06 -7.99 -13.42
C LEU A 340 3.57 -8.23 -14.86
N ASN A 341 3.42 -7.25 -15.73
CA ASN A 341 3.92 -7.30 -17.11
C ASN A 341 5.36 -6.78 -17.25
N VAL A 342 5.94 -6.24 -16.18
CA VAL A 342 7.30 -5.70 -16.16
C VAL A 342 8.24 -6.76 -15.61
N THR A 343 9.16 -7.24 -16.45
CA THR A 343 10.17 -8.22 -16.06
C THR A 343 11.57 -7.63 -16.09
N PHE A 344 12.43 -8.09 -15.22
CA PHE A 344 13.86 -7.80 -15.21
C PHE A 344 14.64 -9.08 -15.45
N SER A 345 15.58 -9.07 -16.38
CA SER A 345 16.59 -10.11 -16.45
C SER A 345 17.62 -9.94 -15.33
N ASP A 346 18.40 -10.98 -15.03
CA ASP A 346 19.47 -10.92 -14.03
C ASP A 346 20.49 -9.82 -14.33
N THR A 347 20.79 -9.59 -15.61
CA THR A 347 21.67 -8.51 -16.05
C THR A 347 21.06 -7.15 -15.74
N GLU A 348 19.80 -6.94 -16.08
CA GLU A 348 19.08 -5.70 -15.81
C GLU A 348 18.93 -5.41 -14.30
N LEU A 349 18.68 -6.44 -13.49
CA LEU A 349 18.66 -6.28 -12.03
C LEU A 349 20.02 -5.85 -11.49
N LYS A 350 21.12 -6.41 -12.00
CA LYS A 350 22.49 -6.00 -11.64
C LYS A 350 22.77 -4.56 -12.07
N GLU A 351 22.42 -4.19 -13.31
CA GLU A 351 22.57 -2.82 -13.80
C GLU A 351 21.79 -1.81 -12.95
N PHE A 352 20.53 -2.13 -12.64
CA PHE A 352 19.69 -1.29 -11.78
C PHE A 352 20.32 -1.13 -10.39
N ARG A 353 20.76 -2.25 -9.77
CA ARG A 353 21.39 -2.25 -8.45
C ARG A 353 22.69 -1.44 -8.44
N ASN A 354 23.57 -1.65 -9.41
CA ASN A 354 24.81 -0.89 -9.54
C ASN A 354 24.55 0.61 -9.66
N ALA A 355 23.56 1.02 -10.47
CA ALA A 355 23.18 2.42 -10.59
C ALA A 355 22.64 2.98 -9.27
N LEU A 356 21.81 2.20 -8.57
CA LEU A 356 21.24 2.59 -7.29
C LEU A 356 22.29 2.73 -6.17
N GLU A 357 23.35 1.93 -6.19
CA GLU A 357 24.46 1.98 -5.23
C GLU A 357 25.32 3.24 -5.38
N GLN A 358 25.28 3.91 -6.53
CA GLN A 358 25.94 5.19 -6.75
C GLN A 358 25.14 6.36 -6.16
N ILE A 359 23.91 6.16 -5.75
CA ILE A 359 23.02 7.18 -5.21
C ILE A 359 23.10 7.18 -3.68
N GLN A 360 23.45 8.32 -3.11
CA GLN A 360 23.44 8.48 -1.67
C GLN A 360 22.00 8.56 -1.16
N LEU A 361 21.55 7.54 -0.46
CA LEU A 361 20.25 7.54 0.21
C LEU A 361 20.34 8.26 1.55
N VAL A 362 19.34 9.09 1.87
CA VAL A 362 19.25 9.90 3.08
C VAL A 362 17.96 9.54 3.83
N GLY A 363 18.02 9.50 5.16
CA GLY A 363 16.89 9.16 6.00
C GLY A 363 16.81 7.64 6.25
N VAL A 364 17.01 7.30 7.49
CA VAL A 364 16.84 5.92 7.99
C VAL A 364 15.35 5.62 8.18
N ARG A 365 15.04 4.35 8.40
CA ARG A 365 13.70 3.92 8.82
C ARG A 365 13.26 4.70 10.07
N GLY A 366 12.01 5.13 10.08
CA GLY A 366 11.45 5.85 11.23
C GLY A 366 11.30 4.95 12.47
N PRO A 367 11.09 5.54 13.66
CA PRO A 367 10.93 4.78 14.91
C PRO A 367 9.84 3.71 14.85
N GLU A 368 8.79 3.94 14.06
CA GLU A 368 7.69 2.98 13.87
C GLU A 368 8.09 1.76 13.00
N THR A 369 9.18 1.88 12.27
CA THR A 369 9.70 0.87 11.35
C THR A 369 11.05 0.31 11.80
N ALA A 370 11.62 0.83 12.88
CA ALA A 370 12.77 0.22 13.52
C ALA A 370 12.36 -1.15 14.06
N LEU A 371 13.22 -2.15 13.87
CA LEU A 371 13.00 -3.47 14.46
C LEU A 371 13.08 -3.32 15.98
N VAL A 372 12.00 -3.68 16.68
CA VAL A 372 11.78 -3.34 18.10
C VAL A 372 12.73 -4.10 19.03
N ASP A 373 13.28 -5.19 18.57
CA ASP A 373 14.12 -6.13 19.32
C ASP A 373 15.58 -6.17 18.82
N GLN A 374 16.06 -5.09 18.18
CA GLN A 374 17.47 -4.86 17.85
C GLN A 374 18.22 -4.21 18.99
#